data_b0519ffec16cf60602e178121eb97e95
#
_entry.id   b0519ffec16cf60602e178121eb97e95
#
_cell.length_a   1.000
_cell.length_b   1.000
_cell.length_c   1.000
_cell.angle_alpha   90.00
_cell.angle_beta   90.00
_cell.angle_gamma   90.00
#
_symmetry.space_group_name_H-M   'P 1'
#
loop_
_entity.id
_entity.type
_entity.pdbx_description
1 polymer ?
#
loop_
_entity_poly.entity_id
_entity_poly.type
_entity_poly.pdbx_seq_one_letter_code
_entity_poly.pdbx_strand_id
1 'polypeptide(L)'
;MSDLLTKRSVADIQHLIWLSLGGGSTECIPNVSYGFFREKGMEADLVYITPYGYLHEFEIKRSKSDFLADFKKPVFHGDVRIQKLTFVLPEALAGEWLKQWCADHYKEFRRSFDFWFYPEEGMLKRPRHYGADPKCKYDLEYYFTDEMVREIDENDRDLPYRRRLFAEERSALYRLCMIRFWNNPRRVEIKTAPKEQSIGLFENADEGKGEK
;
A
#
# COMPACT_ATOMS: atom_id res chain seq x y z
N MET A 1 -22.42 -8.70 14.56
CA MET A 1 -20.99 -8.34 14.64
C MET A 1 -20.89 -6.84 14.47
N SER A 2 -20.53 -6.11 15.51
CA SER A 2 -20.28 -4.66 15.41
C SER A 2 -19.11 -4.44 14.45
N ASP A 3 -19.25 -3.53 13.49
CA ASP A 3 -18.15 -3.03 12.67
C ASP A 3 -17.10 -2.44 13.63
N LEU A 4 -16.05 -3.20 13.90
CA LEU A 4 -14.91 -2.73 14.70
C LEU A 4 -14.17 -1.69 13.85
N LEU A 5 -14.52 -0.43 14.08
CA LEU A 5 -13.76 0.69 13.53
C LEU A 5 -12.38 0.70 14.18
N THR A 6 -11.36 0.56 13.37
CA THR A 6 -9.98 0.70 13.83
C THR A 6 -9.72 2.09 14.41
N LYS A 7 -8.89 2.16 15.44
CA LYS A 7 -8.44 3.42 16.06
C LYS A 7 -7.46 4.19 15.15
N ARG A 8 -6.81 3.51 14.19
CA ARG A 8 -5.84 4.15 13.30
C ARG A 8 -6.54 5.06 12.30
N SER A 9 -6.00 6.25 12.10
CA SER A 9 -6.42 7.14 11.01
C SER A 9 -5.90 6.62 9.66
N VAL A 10 -6.52 7.08 8.57
CA VAL A 10 -6.02 6.79 7.21
C VAL A 10 -4.56 7.26 7.06
N ALA A 11 -4.23 8.44 7.62
CA ALA A 11 -2.86 8.97 7.57
C ALA A 11 -1.85 8.08 8.30
N ASP A 12 -2.23 7.47 9.44
CA ASP A 12 -1.36 6.52 10.14
C ASP A 12 -1.10 5.28 9.29
N ILE A 13 -2.14 4.76 8.62
CA ILE A 13 -2.02 3.59 7.75
C ILE A 13 -1.17 3.92 6.53
N GLN A 14 -1.37 5.08 5.89
CA GLN A 14 -0.51 5.56 4.79
C GLN A 14 0.95 5.64 5.21
N HIS A 15 1.22 6.13 6.42
CA HIS A 15 2.58 6.18 6.97
C HIS A 15 3.18 4.77 7.18
N LEU A 16 2.39 3.83 7.68
CA LEU A 16 2.83 2.43 7.82
C LEU A 16 3.14 1.78 6.47
N ILE A 17 2.34 2.05 5.42
CA ILE A 17 2.62 1.58 4.07
C ILE A 17 3.97 2.12 3.61
N TRP A 18 4.20 3.43 3.74
CA TRP A 18 5.44 4.08 3.37
C TRP A 18 6.65 3.47 4.09
N LEU A 19 6.58 3.26 5.42
CA LEU A 19 7.62 2.58 6.20
C LEU A 19 7.88 1.16 5.69
N SER A 20 6.81 0.40 5.40
CA SER A 20 6.91 -0.99 4.92
C SER A 20 7.52 -1.10 3.52
N LEU A 21 7.46 -0.03 2.73
CA LEU A 21 8.09 0.05 1.40
C LEU A 21 9.55 0.52 1.43
N GLY A 22 10.10 0.86 2.60
CA GLY A 22 11.49 1.28 2.76
C GLY A 22 11.70 2.73 3.20
N GLY A 23 10.63 3.46 3.48
CA GLY A 23 10.70 4.81 4.05
C GLY A 23 11.36 5.84 3.13
N GLY A 24 12.34 6.55 3.64
CA GLY A 24 12.88 7.81 3.09
C GLY A 24 13.24 7.89 1.60
N SER A 25 13.54 6.78 0.92
CA SER A 25 13.81 6.75 -0.52
C SER A 25 12.60 6.36 -1.37
N THR A 26 11.44 6.15 -0.75
CA THR A 26 10.25 5.61 -1.40
C THR A 26 9.30 6.71 -1.84
N GLU A 27 8.95 6.70 -3.12
CA GLU A 27 8.05 7.68 -3.74
C GLU A 27 6.58 7.30 -3.51
N CYS A 28 6.04 7.68 -2.35
CA CYS A 28 4.63 7.47 -1.99
C CYS A 28 3.86 8.79 -2.01
N ILE A 29 2.71 8.82 -2.66
CA ILE A 29 1.86 10.00 -2.82
C ILE A 29 0.47 9.66 -2.28
N PRO A 30 0.05 10.26 -1.14
CA PRO A 30 -1.26 10.01 -0.56
C PRO A 30 -2.38 10.75 -1.31
N ASN A 31 -3.58 10.17 -1.27
CA ASN A 31 -4.83 10.77 -1.74
C ASN A 31 -4.76 11.30 -3.19
N VAL A 32 -4.31 10.46 -4.12
CA VAL A 32 -4.21 10.84 -5.53
C VAL A 32 -5.60 10.81 -6.17
N SER A 33 -6.15 11.99 -6.43
CA SER A 33 -7.49 12.13 -6.97
C SER A 33 -7.51 12.34 -8.48
N TYR A 34 -8.70 12.30 -8.98
CA TYR A 34 -9.26 12.49 -10.31
C TYR A 34 -8.44 13.29 -11.37
N GLY A 35 -7.79 14.37 -11.02
CA GLY A 35 -7.02 15.17 -11.99
C GLY A 35 -5.83 14.41 -12.62
N PHE A 36 -5.35 13.36 -11.97
CA PHE A 36 -4.29 12.51 -12.51
C PHE A 36 -4.83 11.29 -13.25
N PHE A 37 -5.84 10.60 -12.71
CA PHE A 37 -6.49 9.47 -13.36
C PHE A 37 -7.48 9.97 -14.40
N ARG A 38 -7.50 9.36 -15.59
CA ARG A 38 -8.38 9.78 -16.70
C ARG A 38 -9.86 9.50 -16.41
N GLU A 39 -10.15 8.57 -15.53
CA GLU A 39 -11.49 8.16 -15.21
C GLU A 39 -12.06 8.99 -14.07
N LYS A 40 -13.23 9.58 -14.35
CA LYS A 40 -13.95 10.45 -13.42
C LYS A 40 -14.39 9.65 -12.19
N GLY A 41 -13.98 10.08 -11.01
CA GLY A 41 -14.35 9.46 -9.73
C GLY A 41 -13.33 8.46 -9.19
N MET A 42 -12.20 8.24 -9.88
CA MET A 42 -11.09 7.49 -9.29
C MET A 42 -10.31 8.35 -8.29
N GLU A 43 -10.13 7.82 -7.12
CA GLU A 43 -9.25 8.34 -6.08
C GLU A 43 -8.52 7.15 -5.46
N ALA A 44 -7.20 7.22 -5.39
CA ALA A 44 -6.37 6.25 -4.70
C ALA A 44 -5.97 6.82 -3.34
N ASP A 45 -6.13 6.03 -2.27
CA ASP A 45 -5.73 6.46 -0.93
C ASP A 45 -4.22 6.69 -0.86
N LEU A 46 -3.43 5.85 -1.55
CA LEU A 46 -1.99 6.04 -1.69
C LEU A 46 -1.49 5.39 -2.98
N VAL A 47 -0.60 6.09 -3.67
CA VAL A 47 0.10 5.58 -4.85
C VAL A 47 1.60 5.50 -4.56
N TYR A 48 2.21 4.37 -4.89
CA TYR A 48 3.65 4.16 -4.85
C TYR A 48 4.21 4.11 -6.27
N ILE A 49 5.24 4.90 -6.55
CA ILE A 49 5.99 4.84 -7.80
C ILE A 49 7.19 3.91 -7.57
N THR A 50 7.20 2.78 -8.27
CA THR A 50 8.31 1.84 -8.19
C THR A 50 9.59 2.44 -8.77
N PRO A 51 10.79 1.94 -8.41
CA PRO A 51 12.06 2.36 -9.03
C PRO A 51 12.06 2.23 -10.56
N TYR A 52 11.25 1.32 -11.08
CA TYR A 52 11.10 1.10 -12.53
C TYR A 52 10.06 2.00 -13.20
N GLY A 53 9.40 2.89 -12.46
CA GLY A 53 8.41 3.84 -12.97
C GLY A 53 7.00 3.29 -13.15
N TYR A 54 6.66 2.16 -12.53
CA TYR A 54 5.29 1.65 -12.46
C TYR A 54 4.54 2.20 -11.25
N LEU A 55 3.21 2.32 -11.37
CA LEU A 55 2.35 2.66 -10.24
C LEU A 55 1.84 1.42 -9.53
N HIS A 56 1.94 1.44 -8.20
CA HIS A 56 1.17 0.59 -7.32
C HIS A 56 0.15 1.44 -6.58
N GLU A 57 -1.08 1.00 -6.59
CA GLU A 57 -2.19 1.61 -5.86
C GLU A 57 -2.44 0.86 -4.55
N PHE A 58 -2.64 1.60 -3.48
CA PHE A 58 -3.05 1.08 -2.19
C PHE A 58 -4.41 1.67 -1.83
N GLU A 59 -5.38 0.80 -1.60
CA GLU A 59 -6.72 1.13 -1.15
C GLU A 59 -6.88 0.74 0.31
N ILE A 60 -7.11 1.71 1.17
CA ILE A 60 -7.25 1.51 2.61
C ILE A 60 -8.72 1.34 2.95
N LYS A 61 -9.06 0.21 3.54
CA LYS A 61 -10.43 -0.07 4.01
C LYS A 61 -10.42 -0.20 5.51
N ARG A 62 -11.36 0.46 6.16
CA ARG A 62 -11.42 0.52 7.62
C ARG A 62 -12.38 -0.48 8.24
N SER A 63 -13.23 -1.08 7.42
CA SER A 63 -14.21 -2.09 7.85
C SER A 63 -14.54 -3.06 6.72
N LYS A 64 -15.25 -4.13 7.06
CA LYS A 64 -15.80 -5.08 6.08
C LYS A 64 -16.78 -4.39 5.12
N SER A 65 -17.66 -3.55 5.64
CA SER A 65 -18.65 -2.81 4.83
C SER A 65 -17.98 -1.85 3.85
N ASP A 66 -16.90 -1.18 4.26
CA ASP A 66 -16.10 -0.30 3.43
C ASP A 66 -15.40 -1.07 2.30
N PHE A 67 -14.81 -2.23 2.61
CA PHE A 67 -14.22 -3.12 1.61
C PHE A 67 -15.26 -3.58 0.57
N LEU A 68 -16.41 -4.07 1.01
CA LEU A 68 -17.47 -4.54 0.10
C LEU A 68 -18.09 -3.42 -0.74
N ALA A 69 -18.13 -2.19 -0.24
CA ALA A 69 -18.64 -1.04 -0.97
C ALA A 69 -17.79 -0.70 -2.19
N ASP A 70 -16.50 -1.01 -2.16
CA ASP A 70 -15.57 -0.72 -3.25
C ASP A 70 -15.91 -1.50 -4.53
N PHE A 71 -16.28 -2.76 -4.38
CA PHE A 71 -16.69 -3.64 -5.50
C PHE A 71 -18.03 -3.28 -6.13
N LYS A 72 -18.79 -2.36 -5.51
CA LYS A 72 -20.06 -1.83 -6.06
C LYS A 72 -19.84 -0.57 -6.89
N LYS A 73 -18.62 -0.02 -6.92
CA LYS A 73 -18.31 1.16 -7.72
C LYS A 73 -18.37 0.81 -9.21
N PRO A 74 -18.92 1.70 -10.05
CA PRO A 74 -19.05 1.47 -11.49
C PRO A 74 -17.68 1.41 -12.18
N VAL A 75 -16.68 2.05 -11.60
CA VAL A 75 -15.29 2.04 -12.07
C VAL A 75 -14.42 1.41 -10.99
N PHE A 76 -13.84 0.27 -11.32
CA PHE A 76 -13.00 -0.48 -10.39
C PHE A 76 -11.54 -0.40 -10.85
N HIS A 77 -10.76 0.51 -10.28
CA HIS A 77 -9.28 0.57 -10.36
C HIS A 77 -8.68 0.23 -11.75
N GLY A 78 -9.35 0.71 -12.83
CA GLY A 78 -9.07 0.30 -14.21
C GLY A 78 -7.98 1.08 -14.93
N ASP A 79 -7.27 2.03 -14.28
CA ASP A 79 -6.26 2.85 -14.95
C ASP A 79 -5.06 2.00 -15.44
N VAL A 80 -4.74 2.12 -16.72
CA VAL A 80 -3.66 1.36 -17.40
C VAL A 80 -2.27 1.61 -16.82
N ARG A 81 -2.08 2.69 -16.06
CA ARG A 81 -0.80 3.02 -15.40
C ARG A 81 -0.62 2.28 -14.09
N ILE A 82 -1.70 1.76 -13.52
CA ILE A 82 -1.65 1.02 -12.26
C ILE A 82 -1.25 -0.42 -12.57
N GLN A 83 -0.02 -0.78 -12.22
CA GLN A 83 0.48 -2.13 -12.38
C GLN A 83 -0.08 -3.09 -11.34
N LYS A 84 -0.20 -2.61 -10.10
CA LYS A 84 -0.60 -3.42 -8.96
C LYS A 84 -1.61 -2.68 -8.10
N LEU A 85 -2.64 -3.39 -7.64
CA LEU A 85 -3.60 -2.94 -6.64
C LEU A 85 -3.36 -3.74 -5.35
N THR A 86 -3.39 -3.07 -4.22
CA THR A 86 -3.28 -3.70 -2.90
C THR A 86 -4.36 -3.14 -1.98
N PHE A 87 -5.23 -4.00 -1.48
CA PHE A 87 -6.15 -3.64 -0.41
C PHE A 87 -5.46 -3.74 0.95
N VAL A 88 -5.55 -2.67 1.73
CA VAL A 88 -4.97 -2.59 3.07
C VAL A 88 -6.10 -2.62 4.09
N LEU A 89 -6.23 -3.75 4.75
CA LEU A 89 -7.38 -4.12 5.58
C LEU A 89 -7.01 -4.19 7.06
N PRO A 90 -7.98 -3.99 7.99
CA PRO A 90 -7.77 -4.35 9.39
C PRO A 90 -7.36 -5.82 9.54
N GLU A 91 -6.39 -6.12 10.39
CA GLU A 91 -5.95 -7.50 10.66
C GLU A 91 -7.10 -8.41 11.12
N ALA A 92 -8.11 -7.84 11.78
CA ALA A 92 -9.32 -8.55 12.19
C ALA A 92 -10.14 -9.14 11.03
N LEU A 93 -9.92 -8.65 9.80
CA LEU A 93 -10.57 -9.19 8.60
C LEU A 93 -9.77 -10.32 7.95
N ALA A 94 -8.50 -10.53 8.35
CA ALA A 94 -7.70 -11.64 7.84
C ALA A 94 -8.24 -12.98 8.36
N GLY A 95 -8.50 -13.92 7.46
CA GLY A 95 -8.95 -15.27 7.81
C GLY A 95 -10.12 -15.78 6.98
N GLU A 96 -10.85 -16.75 7.50
CA GLU A 96 -11.83 -17.57 6.76
C GLU A 96 -12.93 -16.76 6.06
N TRP A 97 -13.40 -15.67 6.68
CA TRP A 97 -14.41 -14.84 6.01
C TRP A 97 -13.90 -14.25 4.69
N LEU A 98 -12.70 -13.66 4.69
CA LEU A 98 -12.12 -13.04 3.49
C LEU A 98 -11.78 -14.12 2.45
N LYS A 99 -11.28 -15.27 2.90
CA LYS A 99 -11.01 -16.43 2.04
C LYS A 99 -12.27 -16.91 1.33
N GLN A 100 -13.35 -17.11 2.09
CA GLN A 100 -14.63 -17.52 1.51
C GLN A 100 -15.16 -16.48 0.52
N TRP A 101 -15.07 -15.19 0.89
CA TRP A 101 -15.49 -14.12 0.01
C TRP A 101 -14.70 -14.11 -1.31
N CYS A 102 -13.37 -14.29 -1.26
CA CYS A 102 -12.56 -14.42 -2.47
C CYS A 102 -12.99 -15.62 -3.33
N ALA A 103 -13.22 -16.78 -2.71
CA ALA A 103 -13.67 -17.98 -3.42
C ALA A 103 -15.03 -17.80 -4.10
N ASP A 104 -15.93 -17.03 -3.49
CA ASP A 104 -17.27 -16.79 -4.05
C ASP A 104 -17.27 -15.76 -5.21
N HIS A 105 -16.27 -14.86 -5.27
CA HIS A 105 -16.31 -13.68 -6.15
C HIS A 105 -15.13 -13.59 -7.13
N TYR A 106 -14.12 -14.46 -7.07
CA TYR A 106 -12.90 -14.31 -7.91
C TYR A 106 -13.18 -14.23 -9.41
N LYS A 107 -14.25 -14.87 -9.91
CA LYS A 107 -14.66 -14.82 -11.32
C LYS A 107 -15.13 -13.43 -11.78
N GLU A 108 -15.52 -12.59 -10.83
CA GLU A 108 -15.94 -11.21 -11.09
C GLU A 108 -14.74 -10.24 -11.16
N PHE A 109 -13.57 -10.69 -10.73
CA PHE A 109 -12.37 -9.84 -10.70
C PHE A 109 -11.80 -9.66 -12.09
N ARG A 110 -11.60 -8.41 -12.47
CA ARG A 110 -11.01 -8.05 -13.77
C ARG A 110 -9.51 -7.83 -13.68
N ARG A 111 -8.92 -7.96 -12.50
CA ARG A 111 -7.48 -7.84 -12.25
C ARG A 111 -7.11 -8.49 -10.94
N SER A 112 -5.87 -8.98 -10.87
CA SER A 112 -5.27 -9.46 -9.64
C SER A 112 -4.98 -8.30 -8.67
N PHE A 113 -5.09 -8.58 -7.38
CA PHE A 113 -4.77 -7.66 -6.31
C PHE A 113 -4.20 -8.41 -5.10
N ASP A 114 -3.48 -7.68 -4.23
CA ASP A 114 -2.92 -8.20 -3.00
C ASP A 114 -3.71 -7.73 -1.79
N PHE A 115 -3.50 -8.42 -0.66
CA PHE A 115 -3.95 -7.99 0.65
C PHE A 115 -2.75 -7.67 1.55
N TRP A 116 -2.79 -6.51 2.20
CA TRP A 116 -1.96 -6.19 3.34
C TRP A 116 -2.85 -5.96 4.55
N PHE A 117 -2.37 -6.32 5.74
CA PHE A 117 -3.18 -6.21 6.94
C PHE A 117 -2.50 -5.30 7.96
N TYR A 118 -3.25 -4.36 8.51
CA TYR A 118 -2.77 -3.50 9.57
C TYR A 118 -3.38 -3.92 10.91
N PRO A 119 -2.53 -4.16 11.95
CA PRO A 119 -2.97 -4.40 13.30
C PRO A 119 -3.34 -3.08 14.00
N GLU A 120 -4.01 -3.15 15.13
CA GLU A 120 -4.25 -1.99 16.00
C GLU A 120 -2.93 -1.33 16.41
N GLU A 121 -1.89 -2.12 16.67
CA GLU A 121 -0.55 -1.68 17.04
C GLU A 121 0.51 -2.43 16.23
N GLY A 122 1.66 -1.78 15.98
CA GLY A 122 2.78 -2.38 15.26
C GLY A 122 2.73 -2.20 13.74
N MET A 123 3.54 -3.00 13.04
CA MET A 123 3.77 -2.89 11.60
C MET A 123 2.76 -3.68 10.78
N LEU A 124 2.66 -3.35 9.50
CA LEU A 124 1.83 -4.07 8.54
C LEU A 124 2.25 -5.54 8.39
N LYS A 125 1.25 -6.41 8.26
CA LYS A 125 1.39 -7.80 7.82
C LYS A 125 1.19 -7.82 6.31
N ARG A 126 2.22 -8.21 5.57
CA ARG A 126 2.19 -8.28 4.11
C ARG A 126 2.58 -9.68 3.64
N PRO A 127 2.12 -10.10 2.45
CA PRO A 127 2.50 -11.39 1.87
C PRO A 127 4.02 -11.52 1.78
N ARG A 128 4.50 -12.74 1.97
CA ARG A 128 5.91 -13.07 1.74
C ARG A 128 6.12 -13.32 0.26
N HIS A 129 7.19 -12.79 -0.30
CA HIS A 129 7.52 -13.02 -1.71
C HIS A 129 8.23 -14.35 -1.97
N TYR A 130 8.78 -15.00 -0.91
CA TYR A 130 9.47 -16.29 -1.02
C TYR A 130 9.05 -17.19 0.14
N GLY A 131 8.74 -18.45 -0.18
CA GLY A 131 8.32 -19.43 0.82
C GLY A 131 7.00 -19.08 1.49
N ALA A 132 6.03 -18.60 0.70
CA ALA A 132 4.68 -18.41 1.16
C ALA A 132 4.14 -19.71 1.77
N ASP A 133 3.52 -19.61 2.93
CA ASP A 133 2.84 -20.71 3.58
C ASP A 133 1.34 -20.62 3.24
N PRO A 134 0.77 -21.57 2.45
CA PRO A 134 -0.65 -21.57 2.11
C PRO A 134 -1.59 -21.63 3.32
N LYS A 135 -1.04 -21.92 4.52
CA LYS A 135 -1.79 -21.90 5.78
C LYS A 135 -1.70 -20.57 6.51
N CYS A 136 -0.81 -19.69 6.09
CA CYS A 136 -0.63 -18.40 6.73
C CYS A 136 -1.66 -17.38 6.22
N LYS A 137 -2.56 -16.95 7.09
CA LYS A 137 -3.63 -15.99 6.75
C LYS A 137 -3.14 -14.60 6.31
N TYR A 138 -1.84 -14.36 6.29
CA TYR A 138 -1.25 -13.13 5.75
C TYR A 138 -0.64 -13.32 4.36
N ASP A 139 -0.54 -14.55 3.88
CA ASP A 139 0.00 -14.85 2.55
C ASP A 139 -1.13 -14.92 1.53
N LEU A 140 -0.85 -14.54 0.29
CA LEU A 140 -1.88 -14.41 -0.75
C LEU A 140 -2.46 -15.78 -1.14
N GLU A 141 -1.63 -16.82 -1.12
CA GLU A 141 -2.01 -18.22 -1.40
C GLU A 141 -3.07 -18.76 -0.42
N TYR A 142 -3.22 -18.11 0.74
CA TYR A 142 -4.31 -18.44 1.65
C TYR A 142 -5.68 -18.06 1.06
N TYR A 143 -5.77 -17.00 0.26
CA TYR A 143 -7.00 -16.46 -0.29
C TYR A 143 -7.28 -16.91 -1.73
N PHE A 144 -6.24 -17.12 -2.52
CA PHE A 144 -6.32 -17.45 -3.93
C PHE A 144 -5.56 -18.72 -4.23
N THR A 145 -6.24 -19.71 -4.84
CA THR A 145 -5.60 -20.90 -5.40
C THR A 145 -4.93 -20.54 -6.73
N ASP A 146 -4.01 -21.39 -7.19
CA ASP A 146 -3.37 -21.23 -8.50
C ASP A 146 -4.39 -21.22 -9.66
N GLU A 147 -5.51 -21.93 -9.51
CA GLU A 147 -6.58 -21.93 -10.50
C GLU A 147 -7.31 -20.59 -10.53
N MET A 148 -7.67 -20.06 -9.36
CA MET A 148 -8.30 -18.73 -9.24
C MET A 148 -7.41 -17.64 -9.81
N VAL A 149 -6.10 -17.67 -9.51
CA VAL A 149 -5.13 -16.71 -10.05
C VAL A 149 -5.09 -16.78 -11.57
N ARG A 150 -5.05 -17.99 -12.15
CA ARG A 150 -5.07 -18.16 -13.63
C ARG A 150 -6.33 -17.59 -14.27
N GLU A 151 -7.51 -17.86 -13.69
CA GLU A 151 -8.77 -17.31 -14.22
C GLU A 151 -8.81 -15.77 -14.11
N ILE A 152 -8.32 -15.20 -13.01
CA ILE A 152 -8.22 -13.73 -12.85
C ILE A 152 -7.25 -13.14 -13.89
N ASP A 153 -6.11 -13.76 -14.10
CA ASP A 153 -5.11 -13.31 -15.08
C ASP A 153 -5.61 -13.44 -16.52
N GLU A 154 -6.48 -14.40 -16.81
CA GLU A 154 -7.17 -14.53 -18.10
C GLU A 154 -8.15 -13.37 -18.32
N ASN A 155 -8.91 -13.00 -17.31
CA ASN A 155 -9.78 -11.82 -17.35
C ASN A 155 -8.99 -10.50 -17.49
N ASP A 156 -7.77 -10.45 -16.94
CA ASP A 156 -6.88 -9.27 -17.00
C ASP A 156 -6.25 -9.08 -18.40
N ARG A 157 -6.18 -10.13 -19.24
CA ARG A 157 -5.61 -10.05 -20.60
C ARG A 157 -6.38 -9.11 -21.53
N ASP A 158 -7.65 -8.90 -21.26
CA ASP A 158 -8.51 -7.99 -22.02
C ASP A 158 -8.30 -6.51 -21.63
N LEU A 159 -7.55 -6.25 -20.55
CA LEU A 159 -7.22 -4.90 -20.14
C LEU A 159 -6.05 -4.34 -20.96
N PRO A 160 -6.03 -3.02 -21.21
CA PRO A 160 -4.93 -2.38 -21.89
C PRO A 160 -3.59 -2.69 -21.20
N TYR A 161 -2.54 -2.92 -22.03
CA TYR A 161 -1.21 -3.22 -21.51
C TYR A 161 -0.75 -2.17 -20.50
N ARG A 162 -0.37 -2.64 -19.32
CA ARG A 162 0.11 -1.79 -18.23
C ARG A 162 1.46 -1.19 -18.61
N ARG A 163 1.57 0.11 -18.47
CA ARG A 163 2.75 0.85 -18.88
C ARG A 163 3.40 1.62 -17.73
N ARG A 164 4.65 1.93 -17.90
CA ARG A 164 5.36 2.87 -17.03
C ARG A 164 4.80 4.28 -17.20
N LEU A 165 4.99 5.08 -16.16
CA LEU A 165 4.73 6.52 -16.24
C LEU A 165 5.66 7.19 -17.24
N PHE A 166 5.13 8.10 -18.04
CA PHE A 166 5.94 9.07 -18.76
C PHE A 166 6.51 10.12 -17.79
N ALA A 167 7.57 10.82 -18.23
CA ALA A 167 8.22 11.84 -17.39
C ALA A 167 7.26 12.96 -16.97
N GLU A 168 6.36 13.35 -17.86
CA GLU A 168 5.35 14.39 -17.62
C GLU A 168 4.30 13.93 -16.57
N GLU A 169 3.90 12.67 -16.63
CA GLU A 169 2.95 12.08 -15.66
C GLU A 169 3.57 11.99 -14.28
N ARG A 170 4.83 11.55 -14.21
CA ARG A 170 5.60 11.53 -12.96
C ARG A 170 5.75 12.95 -12.39
N SER A 171 6.07 13.92 -13.24
CA SER A 171 6.14 15.33 -12.84
C SER A 171 4.80 15.87 -12.35
N ALA A 172 3.68 15.48 -12.98
CA ALA A 172 2.34 15.85 -12.53
C ALA A 172 2.01 15.28 -11.15
N LEU A 173 2.37 14.01 -10.88
CA LEU A 173 2.21 13.40 -9.56
C LEU A 173 3.02 14.13 -8.48
N TYR A 174 4.27 14.49 -8.78
CA TYR A 174 5.08 15.28 -7.84
C TYR A 174 4.48 16.64 -7.54
N ARG A 175 3.96 17.34 -8.56
CA ARG A 175 3.26 18.62 -8.34
C ARG A 175 2.05 18.46 -7.43
N LEU A 176 1.25 17.41 -7.62
CA LEU A 176 0.11 17.10 -6.75
C LEU A 176 0.57 16.83 -5.31
N CYS A 177 1.63 16.07 -5.14
CA CYS A 177 2.23 15.81 -3.84
C CYS A 177 2.66 17.10 -3.16
N MET A 178 3.39 17.97 -3.86
CA MET A 178 3.86 19.27 -3.35
C MET A 178 2.70 20.19 -2.98
N ILE A 179 1.70 20.32 -3.84
CA ILE A 179 0.51 21.16 -3.56
C ILE A 179 -0.18 20.68 -2.30
N ARG A 180 -0.39 19.38 -2.13
CA ARG A 180 -1.03 18.81 -0.94
C ARG A 180 -0.21 18.95 0.31
N PHE A 181 1.11 18.75 0.21
CA PHE A 181 2.04 18.97 1.33
C PHE A 181 1.97 20.40 1.85
N TRP A 182 1.97 21.41 0.95
CA TRP A 182 1.94 22.81 1.34
C TRP A 182 0.56 23.30 1.78
N ASN A 183 -0.53 22.77 1.19
CA ASN A 183 -1.90 23.16 1.51
C ASN A 183 -2.49 22.39 2.70
N ASN A 184 -1.79 21.40 3.26
CA ASN A 184 -2.27 20.67 4.42
C ASN A 184 -1.92 21.44 5.70
N PRO A 185 -2.90 22.10 6.37
CA PRO A 185 -2.66 22.84 7.61
C PRO A 185 -2.29 21.92 8.80
N ARG A 186 -2.53 20.62 8.68
CA ARG A 186 -2.08 19.61 9.64
C ARG A 186 -0.69 19.11 9.22
N ARG A 187 0.31 19.98 9.27
CA ARG A 187 1.69 19.53 9.35
C ARG A 187 1.76 18.55 10.51
N VAL A 188 2.04 17.29 10.22
CA VAL A 188 2.47 16.34 11.23
C VAL A 188 3.58 17.06 11.99
N GLU A 189 3.34 17.38 13.24
CA GLU A 189 4.45 17.69 14.16
C GLU A 189 5.32 16.44 14.12
N ILE A 190 6.37 16.50 13.35
CA ILE A 190 7.47 15.54 13.46
C ILE A 190 7.98 15.83 14.88
N LYS A 191 7.49 15.06 15.84
CA LYS A 191 8.11 14.97 17.15
C LYS A 191 9.51 14.49 16.85
N THR A 192 10.42 15.45 16.68
CA THR A 192 11.85 15.16 16.68
C THR A 192 12.10 14.39 17.96
N ALA A 193 12.55 13.17 17.82
CA ALA A 193 13.01 12.39 18.96
C ALA A 193 13.94 13.28 19.79
N PRO A 194 13.83 13.26 21.11
CA PRO A 194 14.67 14.11 21.95
C PRO A 194 16.13 13.90 21.56
N LYS A 195 16.84 14.99 21.33
CA LYS A 195 18.24 15.04 20.88
C LYS A 195 19.27 14.45 21.89
N GLU A 196 18.82 13.65 22.86
CA GLU A 196 19.67 13.22 23.98
C GLU A 196 20.26 11.81 23.87
N GLN A 197 20.25 11.16 22.72
CA GLN A 197 20.89 9.84 22.58
C GLN A 197 21.92 9.70 21.44
N SER A 198 22.46 10.82 20.93
CA SER A 198 23.51 10.75 19.90
C SER A 198 24.91 11.21 20.38
N ILE A 199 25.15 11.26 21.67
CA ILE A 199 26.48 11.57 22.22
C ILE A 199 26.96 10.34 23.00
N GLY A 200 27.69 9.44 22.34
CA GLY A 200 28.27 8.29 23.04
C GLY A 200 28.86 7.18 22.20
N LEU A 201 29.21 7.42 20.94
CA LEU A 201 29.78 6.32 20.11
C LEU A 201 31.02 6.69 19.27
N PHE A 202 31.62 7.86 19.47
CA PHE A 202 32.89 8.22 18.78
C PHE A 202 33.90 8.93 19.70
N GLU A 203 34.08 8.44 20.92
CA GLU A 203 35.25 8.78 21.71
C GLU A 203 35.84 7.47 22.24
N ASN A 204 36.79 6.88 21.52
CA ASN A 204 37.86 6.04 21.98
C ASN A 204 38.51 5.26 20.81
N ALA A 205 39.21 5.98 19.96
CA ALA A 205 40.21 5.37 19.08
C ALA A 205 41.28 6.40 18.72
N ASP A 206 42.04 6.84 19.71
CA ASP A 206 43.37 7.36 19.47
C ASP A 206 44.09 7.56 20.81
N GLU A 207 44.79 6.54 21.30
CA GLU A 207 45.98 6.66 22.18
C GLU A 207 46.68 5.30 22.20
N GLY A 208 47.55 5.11 21.25
CA GLY A 208 48.49 4.00 21.16
C GLY A 208 49.88 4.53 20.80
N LYS A 209 50.53 5.14 21.78
CA LYS A 209 51.93 5.59 21.71
C LYS A 209 52.85 4.46 21.22
N GLY A 210 53.60 4.80 20.18
CA GLY A 210 54.85 4.12 19.90
C GLY A 210 55.98 4.64 20.79
N GLU A 211 56.65 3.79 21.51
CA GLU A 211 58.01 3.99 22.01
C GLU A 211 58.77 2.67 21.83
N LYS A 212 59.88 2.83 21.21
CA LYS A 212 61.16 2.12 21.07
C LYS A 212 61.37 1.47 19.71
#